data_41c8e2498e404cf1baa52d73f3905a49
#
_entry.id   41c8e2498e404cf1baa52d73f3905a49
#
_cell.length_a   1.000
_cell.length_b   1.000
_cell.length_c   1.000
_cell.angle_alpha   90.00
_cell.angle_beta   90.00
_cell.angle_gamma   90.00
#
_symmetry.space_group_name_H-M   'P 1'
#
loop_
_entity.id
_entity.type
_entity.pdbx_description
1 polymer ?
#
loop_
_entity_poly.entity_id
_entity_poly.type
_entity_poly.pdbx_seq_one_letter_code
_entity_poly.pdbx_strand_id
1 'polypeptide(L)'
;MQLLDKIRKTNVQEGEAGGITQQIGATFFPRVALQEKTLSLGQKYGMIEVKVPGLLIIDTPGHEAFSNLRSRGSSLCDIAILVVDIVHGLEPQTVESLNMLLAKKTPFVVALNKIDRMYGWQQTPDGPCRASLDAQSADVKSEFNERCQFVIGQFNEKGLNAALYWENPDVNEYISLVPTSAITGEGIPDLLMSLVSWTQQHMLDRIMYSTFLQCTVMEVKTIEGLGTTIDAILVNGKLRRGDTIALCGLDGPIFTQIRALLTPEPMKEMRVKNPYTHHKVQKVFFEELINSRS
;
A
#
# COMPACT_ATOMS: atom_id res chain seq x y z
N MET A 1 -8.72 -3.21 3.69
CA MET A 1 -8.61 -4.66 3.81
C MET A 1 -8.94 -5.39 2.51
N GLN A 2 -10.18 -5.39 2.00
CA GLN A 2 -10.58 -6.12 0.77
C GLN A 2 -9.65 -5.89 -0.42
N LEU A 3 -9.26 -4.64 -0.69
CA LEU A 3 -8.34 -4.31 -1.77
C LEU A 3 -7.00 -5.06 -1.63
N LEU A 4 -6.43 -5.11 -0.42
CA LEU A 4 -5.18 -5.82 -0.15
C LEU A 4 -5.35 -7.34 -0.23
N ASP A 5 -6.45 -7.88 0.25
CA ASP A 5 -6.76 -9.30 0.12
C ASP A 5 -6.84 -9.72 -1.35
N LYS A 6 -7.45 -8.89 -2.19
CA LYS A 6 -7.48 -9.13 -3.63
C LYS A 6 -6.08 -9.06 -4.25
N ILE A 7 -5.25 -8.09 -3.83
CA ILE A 7 -3.86 -8.01 -4.29
C ILE A 7 -3.05 -9.23 -3.83
N ARG A 8 -3.22 -9.69 -2.60
CA ARG A 8 -2.51 -10.85 -2.02
C ARG A 8 -3.04 -12.21 -2.50
N LYS A 9 -4.26 -12.24 -3.03
CA LYS A 9 -5.06 -13.47 -3.25
C LYS A 9 -5.27 -14.23 -1.94
N THR A 10 -5.56 -13.51 -0.85
CA THR A 10 -5.83 -14.03 0.49
C THR A 10 -7.20 -13.56 0.97
N ASN A 11 -7.65 -14.12 2.08
CA ASN A 11 -8.93 -13.78 2.71
C ASN A 11 -8.71 -13.47 4.20
N VAL A 12 -7.85 -12.51 4.48
CA VAL A 12 -7.50 -12.11 5.85
C VAL A 12 -8.69 -11.43 6.53
N GLN A 13 -9.50 -10.70 5.79
CA GLN A 13 -10.65 -9.97 6.31
C GLN A 13 -11.67 -10.89 6.99
N GLU A 14 -11.96 -12.06 6.44
CA GLU A 14 -12.92 -13.01 7.05
C GLU A 14 -12.40 -13.60 8.36
N GLY A 15 -11.08 -13.65 8.56
CA GLY A 15 -10.45 -14.11 9.80
C GLY A 15 -10.42 -13.07 10.92
N GLU A 16 -10.69 -11.79 10.63
CA GLU A 16 -10.69 -10.73 11.63
C GLU A 16 -12.07 -10.53 12.27
N ALA A 17 -12.07 -10.26 13.57
CA ALA A 17 -13.29 -10.04 14.33
C ALA A 17 -14.08 -8.85 13.76
N GLY A 18 -15.33 -9.10 13.37
CA GLY A 18 -16.19 -8.09 12.74
C GLY A 18 -15.84 -7.73 11.28
N GLY A 19 -14.88 -8.44 10.65
CA GLY A 19 -14.47 -8.18 9.26
C GLY A 19 -13.78 -6.82 9.04
N ILE A 20 -13.28 -6.20 10.11
CA ILE A 20 -12.61 -4.89 10.07
C ILE A 20 -11.15 -5.01 10.52
N THR A 21 -10.27 -4.19 9.94
CA THR A 21 -8.87 -4.09 10.36
C THR A 21 -8.79 -3.44 11.74
N GLN A 22 -8.21 -4.13 12.72
CA GLN A 22 -8.04 -3.63 14.10
C GLN A 22 -6.57 -3.44 14.48
N GLN A 23 -5.65 -3.98 13.70
CA GLN A 23 -4.21 -3.91 13.90
C GLN A 23 -3.52 -3.41 12.63
N ILE A 24 -2.31 -2.89 12.77
CA ILE A 24 -1.49 -2.55 11.60
C ILE A 24 -0.93 -3.85 11.02
N GLY A 25 -1.20 -4.09 9.74
CA GLY A 25 -0.64 -5.20 8.99
C GLY A 25 0.44 -4.74 8.03
N ALA A 26 1.37 -5.62 7.70
CA ALA A 26 2.37 -5.36 6.68
C ALA A 26 2.53 -6.58 5.77
N THR A 27 2.64 -6.32 4.46
CA THR A 27 2.83 -7.37 3.45
C THR A 27 3.85 -6.90 2.43
N PHE A 28 4.87 -7.71 2.20
CA PHE A 28 5.87 -7.43 1.19
C PHE A 28 5.49 -8.06 -0.16
N PHE A 29 5.48 -7.23 -1.20
CA PHE A 29 5.26 -7.60 -2.58
C PHE A 29 6.58 -7.54 -3.33
N PRO A 30 7.21 -8.68 -3.65
CA PRO A 30 8.46 -8.69 -4.38
C PRO A 30 8.27 -8.24 -5.83
N ARG A 31 9.34 -7.76 -6.46
CA ARG A 31 9.36 -7.29 -7.86
C ARG A 31 8.68 -8.26 -8.83
N VAL A 32 8.95 -9.56 -8.69
CA VAL A 32 8.37 -10.61 -9.57
C VAL A 32 6.85 -10.59 -9.48
N ALA A 33 6.28 -10.53 -8.27
CA ALA A 33 4.84 -10.48 -8.06
C ALA A 33 4.20 -9.19 -8.62
N LEU A 34 4.91 -8.06 -8.55
CA LEU A 34 4.46 -6.81 -9.16
C LEU A 34 4.45 -6.93 -10.69
N GLN A 35 5.50 -7.48 -11.28
CA GLN A 35 5.58 -7.69 -12.72
C GLN A 35 4.47 -8.60 -13.22
N GLU A 36 4.21 -9.74 -12.55
CA GLU A 36 3.12 -10.66 -12.90
C GLU A 36 1.75 -9.97 -12.87
N LYS A 37 1.47 -9.15 -11.85
CA LYS A 37 0.19 -8.45 -11.71
C LYS A 37 -0.01 -7.32 -12.71
N THR A 38 1.06 -6.76 -13.23
CA THR A 38 1.03 -5.65 -14.19
C THR A 38 1.20 -6.10 -15.65
N LEU A 39 1.39 -7.40 -15.89
CA LEU A 39 1.55 -7.97 -17.25
C LEU A 39 0.38 -7.63 -18.18
N SER A 40 -0.84 -7.60 -17.66
CA SER A 40 -2.05 -7.26 -18.43
C SER A 40 -2.03 -5.85 -19.01
N LEU A 41 -1.32 -4.92 -18.38
CA LEU A 41 -1.13 -3.55 -18.86
C LEU A 41 -0.11 -3.47 -19.99
N GLY A 42 0.97 -4.25 -19.91
CA GLY A 42 2.08 -4.20 -20.86
C GLY A 42 1.69 -4.52 -22.29
N GLN A 43 0.68 -5.35 -22.48
CA GLN A 43 0.18 -5.70 -23.82
C GLN A 43 -0.53 -4.54 -24.54
N LYS A 44 -1.09 -3.58 -23.80
CA LYS A 44 -1.93 -2.52 -24.33
C LYS A 44 -1.36 -1.10 -24.20
N TYR A 45 -0.61 -0.83 -23.13
CA TYR A 45 -0.19 0.54 -22.76
C TYR A 45 1.32 0.73 -22.65
N GLY A 46 2.12 -0.28 -23.03
CA GLY A 46 3.58 -0.27 -22.91
C GLY A 46 4.06 -0.78 -21.54
N MET A 47 5.11 -1.58 -21.56
CA MET A 47 5.71 -2.11 -20.33
C MET A 47 6.54 -1.03 -19.64
N ILE A 48 6.15 -0.65 -18.43
CA ILE A 48 7.04 0.09 -17.55
C ILE A 48 7.94 -0.93 -16.84
N GLU A 49 9.24 -0.79 -17.01
CA GLU A 49 10.19 -1.62 -16.30
C GLU A 49 10.11 -1.35 -14.79
N VAL A 50 9.79 -2.38 -14.01
CA VAL A 50 9.78 -2.30 -12.55
C VAL A 50 11.22 -2.35 -12.05
N LYS A 51 11.78 -1.21 -11.67
CA LYS A 51 13.16 -1.07 -11.15
C LYS A 51 13.23 -1.19 -9.63
N VAL A 52 12.10 -0.94 -8.93
CA VAL A 52 12.04 -1.10 -7.48
C VAL A 52 12.11 -2.58 -7.08
N PRO A 53 12.74 -2.94 -5.96
CA PRO A 53 12.88 -4.33 -5.50
C PRO A 53 11.56 -4.95 -5.08
N GLY A 54 10.60 -4.12 -4.70
CA GLY A 54 9.26 -4.51 -4.27
C GLY A 54 8.55 -3.36 -3.58
N LEU A 55 7.34 -3.64 -3.09
CA LEU A 55 6.53 -2.72 -2.30
C LEU A 55 6.23 -3.37 -0.94
N LEU A 56 6.46 -2.64 0.14
CA LEU A 56 5.94 -3.00 1.46
C LEU A 56 4.63 -2.23 1.65
N ILE A 57 3.51 -2.94 1.66
CA ILE A 57 2.19 -2.32 1.87
C ILE A 57 1.82 -2.48 3.35
N ILE A 58 1.58 -1.34 4.01
CA ILE A 58 1.17 -1.25 5.40
C ILE A 58 -0.33 -0.97 5.43
N ASP A 59 -1.11 -1.90 5.96
CA ASP A 59 -2.55 -1.77 6.13
C ASP A 59 -2.88 -1.13 7.48
N THR A 60 -3.69 -0.08 7.45
CA THR A 60 -4.11 0.64 8.66
C THR A 60 -5.61 0.55 8.86
N PRO A 61 -6.08 0.46 10.13
CA PRO A 61 -7.51 0.45 10.42
C PRO A 61 -8.21 1.72 9.95
N GLY A 62 -9.37 1.55 9.29
CA GLY A 62 -10.19 2.68 8.81
C GLY A 62 -11.05 3.33 9.88
N HIS A 63 -11.39 2.63 10.98
CA HIS A 63 -12.32 3.12 11.98
C HIS A 63 -11.74 4.30 12.78
N GLU A 64 -12.60 5.27 13.13
CA GLU A 64 -12.25 6.52 13.84
C GLU A 64 -11.48 6.26 15.15
N ALA A 65 -11.86 5.23 15.90
CA ALA A 65 -11.19 4.84 17.15
C ALA A 65 -9.69 4.52 17.00
N PHE A 66 -9.19 4.30 15.78
CA PHE A 66 -7.82 3.90 15.49
C PHE A 66 -6.97 5.01 14.81
N SER A 67 -7.28 6.28 15.07
CA SER A 67 -6.54 7.43 14.51
C SER A 67 -5.03 7.37 14.81
N ASN A 68 -4.64 6.91 16.00
CA ASN A 68 -3.23 6.73 16.38
C ASN A 68 -2.51 5.70 15.50
N LEU A 69 -3.19 4.62 15.11
CA LEU A 69 -2.61 3.59 14.23
C LEU A 69 -2.44 4.13 12.82
N ARG A 70 -3.41 4.90 12.29
CA ARG A 70 -3.27 5.60 11.01
C ARG A 70 -2.12 6.61 11.04
N SER A 71 -1.97 7.36 12.13
CA SER A 71 -0.86 8.30 12.30
C SER A 71 0.50 7.60 12.29
N ARG A 72 0.65 6.43 12.91
CA ARG A 72 1.88 5.62 12.85
C ARG A 72 2.14 5.12 11.42
N GLY A 73 1.15 4.51 10.78
CA GLY A 73 1.28 4.02 9.40
C GLY A 73 1.67 5.12 8.43
N SER A 74 1.01 6.27 8.47
CA SER A 74 1.31 7.42 7.60
C SER A 74 2.67 8.07 7.88
N SER A 75 3.28 7.85 9.06
CA SER A 75 4.64 8.32 9.36
C SER A 75 5.74 7.44 8.78
N LEU A 76 5.39 6.22 8.40
CA LEU A 76 6.32 5.20 7.92
C LEU A 76 6.26 5.00 6.41
N CYS A 77 5.19 5.47 5.77
CA CYS A 77 5.03 5.28 4.35
C CYS A 77 5.71 6.38 3.54
N ASP A 78 6.32 5.99 2.44
CA ASP A 78 6.88 6.90 1.44
C ASP A 78 5.80 7.44 0.52
N ILE A 79 4.81 6.63 0.17
CA ILE A 79 3.62 6.97 -0.61
C ILE A 79 2.40 6.29 -0.01
N ALA A 80 1.24 6.95 -0.04
CA ALA A 80 0.01 6.40 0.47
C ALA A 80 -1.00 6.06 -0.64
N ILE A 81 -1.88 5.11 -0.36
CA ILE A 81 -3.09 4.84 -1.15
C ILE A 81 -4.28 5.31 -0.32
N LEU A 82 -4.95 6.35 -0.77
CA LEU A 82 -6.21 6.79 -0.19
C LEU A 82 -7.37 6.09 -0.90
N VAL A 83 -8.11 5.26 -0.19
CA VAL A 83 -9.24 4.52 -0.77
C VAL A 83 -10.52 5.34 -0.62
N VAL A 84 -11.17 5.63 -1.74
CA VAL A 84 -12.41 6.40 -1.84
C VAL A 84 -13.47 5.54 -2.50
N ASP A 85 -14.69 5.55 -1.97
CA ASP A 85 -15.83 4.88 -2.58
C ASP A 85 -16.38 5.75 -3.73
N ILE A 86 -16.45 5.21 -4.95
CA ILE A 86 -16.93 5.96 -6.13
C ILE A 86 -18.39 6.42 -5.97
N VAL A 87 -19.20 5.68 -5.20
CA VAL A 87 -20.61 5.96 -5.00
C VAL A 87 -20.84 7.05 -3.95
N HIS A 88 -20.09 6.98 -2.83
CA HIS A 88 -20.28 7.88 -1.67
C HIS A 88 -19.33 9.07 -1.67
N GLY A 89 -18.18 8.98 -2.37
CA GLY A 89 -17.16 10.02 -2.41
C GLY A 89 -16.37 10.10 -1.10
N LEU A 90 -15.98 11.31 -0.70
CA LEU A 90 -15.18 11.58 0.49
C LEU A 90 -16.00 11.50 1.78
N GLU A 91 -16.04 10.35 2.41
CA GLU A 91 -16.63 10.16 3.74
C GLU A 91 -15.80 10.84 4.85
N PRO A 92 -16.36 11.12 6.04
CA PRO A 92 -15.63 11.78 7.14
C PRO A 92 -14.30 11.12 7.50
N GLN A 93 -14.24 9.79 7.53
CA GLN A 93 -13.02 9.02 7.80
C GLN A 93 -11.96 9.18 6.68
N THR A 94 -12.44 9.30 5.44
CA THR A 94 -11.56 9.56 4.28
C THR A 94 -10.97 10.97 4.36
N VAL A 95 -11.79 11.96 4.74
CA VAL A 95 -11.35 13.35 4.94
C VAL A 95 -10.34 13.44 6.08
N GLU A 96 -10.54 12.73 7.20
CA GLU A 96 -9.56 12.67 8.29
C GLU A 96 -8.21 12.12 7.80
N SER A 97 -8.25 11.01 7.05
CA SER A 97 -7.05 10.39 6.46
C SER A 97 -6.35 11.31 5.47
N LEU A 98 -7.11 11.99 4.62
CA LEU A 98 -6.61 13.01 3.68
C LEU A 98 -5.88 14.14 4.41
N ASN A 99 -6.51 14.70 5.46
CA ASN A 99 -5.90 15.77 6.25
C ASN A 99 -4.60 15.32 6.94
N MET A 100 -4.51 14.06 7.39
CA MET A 100 -3.27 13.51 7.95
C MET A 100 -2.16 13.43 6.90
N LEU A 101 -2.47 13.00 5.68
CA LEU A 101 -1.50 12.91 4.58
C LEU A 101 -1.00 14.30 4.19
N LEU A 102 -1.89 15.28 4.09
CA LEU A 102 -1.54 16.68 3.78
C LEU A 102 -0.68 17.30 4.86
N ALA A 103 -1.03 17.11 6.14
CA ALA A 103 -0.25 17.64 7.27
C ALA A 103 1.18 17.08 7.31
N LYS A 104 1.37 15.83 6.90
CA LYS A 104 2.67 15.14 6.82
C LYS A 104 3.39 15.37 5.49
N LYS A 105 2.74 16.01 4.53
CA LYS A 105 3.22 16.13 3.14
C LYS A 105 3.58 14.78 2.52
N THR A 106 2.84 13.73 2.88
CA THR A 106 3.01 12.40 2.29
C THR A 106 2.32 12.38 0.94
N PRO A 107 3.03 12.06 -0.16
CA PRO A 107 2.39 11.90 -1.47
C PRO A 107 1.43 10.72 -1.45
N PHE A 108 0.37 10.80 -2.24
CA PHE A 108 -0.63 9.75 -2.29
C PHE A 108 -1.30 9.62 -3.66
N VAL A 109 -1.78 8.42 -3.93
CA VAL A 109 -2.63 8.07 -5.08
C VAL A 109 -4.01 7.69 -4.53
N VAL A 110 -5.06 8.06 -5.22
CA VAL A 110 -6.43 7.70 -4.82
C VAL A 110 -6.87 6.43 -5.56
N ALA A 111 -7.22 5.40 -4.81
CA ALA A 111 -7.94 4.23 -5.33
C ALA A 111 -9.44 4.51 -5.27
N LEU A 112 -10.05 4.86 -6.40
CA LEU A 112 -11.48 5.09 -6.52
C LEU A 112 -12.20 3.74 -6.62
N ASN A 113 -12.57 3.19 -5.47
CA ASN A 113 -12.97 1.80 -5.31
C ASN A 113 -14.48 1.57 -5.48
N LYS A 114 -14.84 0.29 -5.65
CA LYS A 114 -16.22 -0.21 -5.79
C LYS A 114 -16.89 0.14 -7.13
N ILE A 115 -16.12 0.26 -8.22
CA ILE A 115 -16.69 0.45 -9.57
C ILE A 115 -17.67 -0.67 -9.96
N ASP A 116 -17.48 -1.87 -9.39
CA ASP A 116 -18.35 -3.03 -9.57
C ASP A 116 -19.78 -2.84 -9.04
N ARG A 117 -20.03 -1.81 -8.22
CA ARG A 117 -21.36 -1.47 -7.69
C ARG A 117 -22.19 -0.55 -8.58
N MET A 118 -21.61 -0.07 -9.66
CA MET A 118 -22.34 0.74 -10.62
C MET A 118 -23.40 -0.10 -11.35
N TYR A 119 -24.56 0.47 -11.56
CA TYR A 119 -25.65 -0.25 -12.21
C TYR A 119 -25.27 -0.66 -13.64
N GLY A 120 -25.44 -1.95 -13.96
CA GLY A 120 -25.14 -2.48 -15.29
C GLY A 120 -23.64 -2.64 -15.60
N TRP A 121 -22.76 -2.46 -14.64
CA TRP A 121 -21.30 -2.67 -14.83
C TRP A 121 -21.00 -4.10 -15.26
N GLN A 122 -20.35 -4.27 -16.40
CA GLN A 122 -19.87 -5.55 -16.89
C GLN A 122 -18.46 -5.78 -16.35
N GLN A 123 -18.30 -6.80 -15.52
CA GLN A 123 -17.06 -7.11 -14.83
C GLN A 123 -16.02 -7.74 -15.78
N THR A 124 -14.78 -7.29 -15.67
CA THR A 124 -13.61 -7.87 -16.33
C THR A 124 -12.57 -8.27 -15.26
N PRO A 125 -12.66 -9.49 -14.70
CA PRO A 125 -11.85 -9.88 -13.56
C PRO A 125 -10.35 -9.69 -13.79
N ASP A 126 -9.68 -9.04 -12.79
CA ASP A 126 -8.25 -8.75 -12.78
C ASP A 126 -7.74 -7.95 -14.01
N GLY A 127 -8.66 -7.31 -14.74
CA GLY A 127 -8.37 -6.54 -15.95
C GLY A 127 -7.95 -5.09 -15.65
N PRO A 128 -7.29 -4.43 -16.64
CA PRO A 128 -7.05 -2.99 -16.59
C PRO A 128 -8.35 -2.20 -16.59
N CYS A 129 -8.46 -1.17 -15.74
CA CYS A 129 -9.69 -0.41 -15.58
C CYS A 129 -10.14 0.25 -16.90
N ARG A 130 -9.21 0.84 -17.66
CA ARG A 130 -9.54 1.50 -18.94
C ARG A 130 -10.12 0.53 -19.95
N ALA A 131 -9.59 -0.71 -20.00
CA ALA A 131 -10.13 -1.73 -20.88
C ALA A 131 -11.54 -2.20 -20.43
N SER A 132 -11.77 -2.31 -19.11
CA SER A 132 -13.10 -2.61 -18.57
C SER A 132 -14.08 -1.50 -18.87
N LEU A 133 -13.67 -0.23 -18.76
CA LEU A 133 -14.51 0.93 -19.08
C LEU A 133 -14.85 0.98 -20.58
N ASP A 134 -13.90 0.70 -21.46
CA ASP A 134 -14.13 0.66 -22.92
C ASP A 134 -15.21 -0.35 -23.32
N ALA A 135 -15.34 -1.44 -22.59
CA ALA A 135 -16.32 -2.49 -22.81
C ALA A 135 -17.74 -2.16 -22.30
N GLN A 136 -17.90 -1.10 -21.48
CA GLN A 136 -19.19 -0.72 -20.93
C GLN A 136 -20.13 -0.06 -21.97
N SER A 137 -21.44 -0.12 -21.69
CA SER A 137 -22.46 0.63 -22.45
C SER A 137 -22.30 2.14 -22.29
N ALA A 138 -22.92 2.90 -23.16
CA ALA A 138 -22.88 4.37 -23.12
C ALA A 138 -23.45 4.92 -21.80
N ASP A 139 -24.54 4.32 -21.30
CA ASP A 139 -25.18 4.75 -20.05
C ASP A 139 -24.30 4.53 -18.84
N VAL A 140 -23.62 3.37 -18.75
CA VAL A 140 -22.68 3.06 -17.67
C VAL A 140 -21.45 3.98 -17.72
N LYS A 141 -20.95 4.30 -18.92
CA LYS A 141 -19.87 5.28 -19.09
C LYS A 141 -20.28 6.68 -18.62
N SER A 142 -21.53 7.10 -18.93
CA SER A 142 -22.05 8.39 -18.48
C SER A 142 -22.12 8.43 -16.95
N GLU A 143 -22.70 7.41 -16.32
CA GLU A 143 -22.74 7.31 -14.86
C GLU A 143 -21.35 7.31 -14.23
N PHE A 144 -20.42 6.54 -14.80
CA PHE A 144 -19.02 6.53 -14.35
C PHE A 144 -18.42 7.93 -14.38
N ASN A 145 -18.58 8.65 -15.47
CA ASN A 145 -18.06 10.01 -15.61
C ASN A 145 -18.69 10.97 -14.62
N GLU A 146 -20.01 10.92 -14.41
CA GLU A 146 -20.71 11.73 -13.42
C GLU A 146 -20.18 11.48 -12.00
N ARG A 147 -19.98 10.21 -11.62
CA ARG A 147 -19.41 9.83 -10.32
C ARG A 147 -17.97 10.31 -10.16
N CYS A 148 -17.15 10.18 -11.19
CA CYS A 148 -15.78 10.69 -11.17
C CYS A 148 -15.76 12.22 -11.02
N GLN A 149 -16.59 12.95 -11.77
CA GLN A 149 -16.70 14.41 -11.65
C GLN A 149 -17.20 14.85 -10.27
N PHE A 150 -18.13 14.11 -9.68
CA PHE A 150 -18.57 14.35 -8.30
C PHE A 150 -17.41 14.26 -7.30
N VAL A 151 -16.61 13.19 -7.38
CA VAL A 151 -15.44 13.02 -6.48
C VAL A 151 -14.38 14.09 -6.75
N ILE A 152 -14.09 14.42 -8.02
CA ILE A 152 -13.18 15.50 -8.39
C ILE A 152 -13.65 16.84 -7.79
N GLY A 153 -14.95 17.13 -7.87
CA GLY A 153 -15.53 18.31 -7.24
C GLY A 153 -15.28 18.39 -5.74
N GLN A 154 -15.43 17.27 -5.03
CA GLN A 154 -15.15 17.21 -3.59
C GLN A 154 -13.67 17.45 -3.26
N PHE A 155 -12.72 16.98 -4.09
CA PHE A 155 -11.29 17.31 -3.93
C PHE A 155 -11.04 18.79 -4.19
N ASN A 156 -11.66 19.36 -5.23
CA ASN A 156 -11.56 20.80 -5.54
C ASN A 156 -12.07 21.69 -4.38
N GLU A 157 -13.16 21.28 -3.70
CA GLU A 157 -13.65 21.97 -2.50
C GLU A 157 -12.64 21.97 -1.34
N LYS A 158 -11.73 20.99 -1.33
CA LYS A 158 -10.60 20.94 -0.37
C LYS A 158 -9.37 21.67 -0.86
N GLY A 159 -9.44 22.35 -2.02
CA GLY A 159 -8.32 23.06 -2.62
C GLY A 159 -7.30 22.14 -3.29
N LEU A 160 -7.71 20.93 -3.70
CA LEU A 160 -6.85 19.93 -4.31
C LEU A 160 -7.33 19.63 -5.74
N ASN A 161 -6.42 19.66 -6.70
CA ASN A 161 -6.71 19.23 -8.04
C ASN A 161 -6.65 17.70 -8.15
N ALA A 162 -7.62 17.09 -8.80
CA ALA A 162 -7.64 15.65 -9.03
C ALA A 162 -8.07 15.35 -10.47
N ALA A 163 -7.53 14.27 -11.04
CA ALA A 163 -7.87 13.79 -12.36
C ALA A 163 -7.75 12.28 -12.45
N LEU A 164 -8.45 11.64 -13.39
CA LEU A 164 -8.22 10.24 -13.70
C LEU A 164 -6.77 10.03 -14.14
N TYR A 165 -6.12 8.94 -13.70
CA TYR A 165 -4.68 8.72 -13.89
C TYR A 165 -4.24 8.77 -15.38
N TRP A 166 -5.14 8.45 -16.33
CA TRP A 166 -4.87 8.51 -17.77
C TRP A 166 -5.15 9.89 -18.40
N GLU A 167 -5.79 10.80 -17.67
CA GLU A 167 -6.09 12.17 -18.07
C GLU A 167 -5.27 13.20 -17.29
N ASN A 168 -4.46 12.73 -16.32
CA ASN A 168 -3.68 13.59 -15.44
C ASN A 168 -2.57 14.30 -16.24
N PRO A 169 -2.62 15.63 -16.37
CA PRO A 169 -1.63 16.39 -17.15
C PRO A 169 -0.29 16.52 -16.42
N ASP A 170 -0.30 16.59 -15.09
CA ASP A 170 0.89 16.69 -14.25
C ASP A 170 0.65 16.02 -12.90
N VAL A 171 1.36 14.94 -12.65
CA VAL A 171 1.28 14.15 -11.41
C VAL A 171 1.79 14.89 -10.16
N ASN A 172 2.47 16.05 -10.32
CA ASN A 172 2.89 16.87 -9.19
C ASN A 172 1.80 17.86 -8.74
N GLU A 173 0.93 18.28 -9.67
CA GLU A 173 -0.13 19.25 -9.40
C GLU A 173 -1.49 18.59 -9.18
N TYR A 174 -1.71 17.45 -9.83
CA TYR A 174 -2.97 16.74 -9.80
C TYR A 174 -2.84 15.38 -9.12
N ILE A 175 -3.75 15.11 -8.21
CA ILE A 175 -3.90 13.80 -7.57
C ILE A 175 -4.46 12.81 -8.59
N SER A 176 -3.77 11.70 -8.78
CA SER A 176 -4.22 10.65 -9.69
C SER A 176 -5.32 9.80 -9.05
N LEU A 177 -6.49 9.77 -9.68
CA LEU A 177 -7.59 8.88 -9.34
C LEU A 177 -7.49 7.61 -10.18
N VAL A 178 -7.36 6.47 -9.53
CA VAL A 178 -7.29 5.15 -10.18
C VAL A 178 -8.56 4.36 -9.83
N PRO A 179 -9.49 4.19 -10.77
CA PRO A 179 -10.69 3.39 -10.53
C PRO A 179 -10.34 1.92 -10.29
N THR A 180 -10.93 1.33 -9.26
CA THR A 180 -10.62 -0.04 -8.83
C THR A 180 -11.86 -0.77 -8.34
N SER A 181 -11.81 -2.10 -8.37
CA SER A 181 -12.72 -2.96 -7.62
C SER A 181 -11.92 -3.95 -6.77
N ALA A 182 -12.15 -3.91 -5.47
CA ALA A 182 -11.58 -4.88 -4.54
C ALA A 182 -12.20 -6.29 -4.67
N ILE A 183 -13.36 -6.40 -5.30
CA ILE A 183 -14.08 -7.67 -5.51
C ILE A 183 -13.60 -8.31 -6.80
N THR A 184 -13.73 -7.62 -7.93
CA THR A 184 -13.39 -8.17 -9.24
C THR A 184 -11.89 -8.13 -9.54
N GLY A 185 -11.14 -7.18 -8.93
CA GLY A 185 -9.72 -6.98 -9.19
C GLY A 185 -9.43 -6.00 -10.32
N GLU A 186 -10.47 -5.44 -10.93
CA GLU A 186 -10.33 -4.42 -11.98
C GLU A 186 -9.59 -3.19 -11.45
N GLY A 187 -8.69 -2.64 -12.26
CA GLY A 187 -7.90 -1.47 -11.93
C GLY A 187 -6.78 -1.69 -10.89
N ILE A 188 -6.64 -2.88 -10.32
CA ILE A 188 -5.51 -3.21 -9.43
C ILE A 188 -4.18 -3.15 -10.18
N PRO A 189 -4.04 -3.72 -11.39
CA PRO A 189 -2.83 -3.55 -12.17
C PRO A 189 -2.47 -2.09 -12.40
N ASP A 190 -3.47 -1.24 -12.72
CA ASP A 190 -3.31 0.20 -12.94
C ASP A 190 -2.84 0.93 -11.69
N LEU A 191 -3.42 0.59 -10.53
CA LEU A 191 -3.02 1.15 -9.23
C LEU A 191 -1.58 0.82 -8.88
N LEU A 192 -1.17 -0.46 -9.00
CA LEU A 192 0.20 -0.89 -8.74
C LEU A 192 1.19 -0.22 -9.69
N MET A 193 0.84 -0.11 -10.97
CA MET A 193 1.68 0.55 -11.97
C MET A 193 1.82 2.05 -11.69
N SER A 194 0.73 2.73 -11.29
CA SER A 194 0.75 4.15 -10.91
C SER A 194 1.67 4.40 -9.72
N LEU A 195 1.62 3.52 -8.70
CA LEU A 195 2.51 3.58 -7.53
C LEU A 195 3.98 3.39 -7.93
N VAL A 196 4.28 2.36 -8.71
CA VAL A 196 5.65 2.06 -9.16
C VAL A 196 6.19 3.20 -10.00
N SER A 197 5.41 3.70 -10.96
CA SER A 197 5.80 4.80 -11.84
C SER A 197 6.11 6.06 -11.05
N TRP A 198 5.20 6.43 -10.16
CA TRP A 198 5.36 7.63 -9.32
C TRP A 198 6.59 7.52 -8.42
N THR A 199 6.79 6.37 -7.78
CA THR A 199 7.95 6.09 -6.93
C THR A 199 9.25 6.17 -7.73
N GLN A 200 9.30 5.60 -8.93
CA GLN A 200 10.50 5.61 -9.77
C GLN A 200 10.83 6.99 -10.35
N GLN A 201 9.84 7.85 -10.52
CA GLN A 201 10.04 9.19 -11.07
C GLN A 201 10.42 10.24 -10.01
N HIS A 202 9.85 10.13 -8.79
CA HIS A 202 9.90 11.22 -7.81
C HIS A 202 10.61 10.85 -6.50
N MET A 203 10.91 9.56 -6.26
CA MET A 203 11.42 9.12 -4.95
C MET A 203 12.79 8.43 -5.02
N LEU A 204 13.47 8.41 -6.16
CA LEU A 204 14.76 7.73 -6.28
C LEU A 204 15.75 8.14 -5.19
N ASP A 205 15.84 9.44 -4.91
CA ASP A 205 16.77 9.96 -3.88
C ASP A 205 16.36 9.59 -2.45
N ARG A 206 15.06 9.47 -2.18
CA ARG A 206 14.53 9.10 -0.85
C ARG A 206 14.65 7.63 -0.53
N ILE A 207 14.50 6.77 -1.56
CA ILE A 207 14.58 5.32 -1.40
C ILE A 207 16.00 4.78 -1.57
N MET A 208 17.00 5.66 -1.80
CA MET A 208 18.39 5.24 -1.85
C MET A 208 18.84 4.66 -0.52
N TYR A 209 19.53 3.54 -0.60
CA TYR A 209 20.05 2.83 0.57
C TYR A 209 20.98 3.72 1.41
N SER A 210 20.73 3.78 2.70
CA SER A 210 21.60 4.38 3.69
C SER A 210 22.17 3.29 4.62
N THR A 211 23.43 3.42 5.00
CA THR A 211 24.06 2.53 5.97
C THR A 211 23.58 2.79 7.41
N PHE A 212 22.98 3.94 7.66
CA PHE A 212 22.41 4.26 8.97
C PHE A 212 21.21 3.36 9.26
N LEU A 213 21.19 2.77 10.46
CA LEU A 213 20.07 1.97 10.91
C LEU A 213 18.86 2.87 11.15
N GLN A 214 17.80 2.62 10.40
CA GLN A 214 16.48 3.21 10.59
C GLN A 214 15.45 2.11 10.66
N CYS A 215 14.99 1.85 11.88
CA CYS A 215 14.06 0.77 12.17
C CYS A 215 12.98 1.28 13.13
N THR A 216 11.71 1.08 12.77
CA THR A 216 10.58 1.56 13.57
C THR A 216 9.79 0.38 14.12
N VAL A 217 9.57 0.39 15.42
CA VAL A 217 8.73 -0.60 16.11
C VAL A 217 7.26 -0.30 15.83
N MET A 218 6.54 -1.29 15.31
CA MET A 218 5.11 -1.21 15.04
C MET A 218 4.28 -1.71 16.22
N GLU A 219 4.61 -2.89 16.70
CA GLU A 219 3.89 -3.58 17.74
C GLU A 219 4.84 -4.45 18.58
N VAL A 220 4.49 -4.65 19.84
CA VAL A 220 5.14 -5.61 20.74
C VAL A 220 4.09 -6.62 21.18
N LYS A 221 4.36 -7.90 20.93
CA LYS A 221 3.44 -8.98 21.26
C LYS A 221 4.17 -10.20 21.82
N THR A 222 3.44 -11.02 22.57
CA THR A 222 3.96 -12.30 23.03
C THR A 222 3.42 -13.41 22.14
N ILE A 223 4.33 -14.16 21.51
CA ILE A 223 3.98 -15.32 20.69
C ILE A 223 4.35 -16.59 21.45
N GLU A 224 3.41 -17.52 21.53
CA GLU A 224 3.63 -18.82 22.14
C GLU A 224 4.81 -19.56 21.49
N GLY A 225 5.76 -20.01 22.29
CA GLY A 225 6.99 -20.67 21.82
C GLY A 225 8.14 -19.72 21.42
N LEU A 226 7.87 -18.44 21.13
CA LEU A 226 8.89 -17.45 20.78
C LEU A 226 9.11 -16.41 21.89
N GLY A 227 8.15 -16.25 22.81
CA GLY A 227 8.18 -15.23 23.86
C GLY A 227 7.84 -13.84 23.35
N THR A 228 8.39 -12.79 23.97
CA THR A 228 8.17 -11.42 23.57
C THR A 228 8.85 -11.15 22.22
N THR A 229 8.06 -10.75 21.24
CA THR A 229 8.47 -10.42 19.88
C THR A 229 8.11 -8.96 19.57
N ILE A 230 8.90 -8.37 18.71
CA ILE A 230 8.75 -6.98 18.24
C ILE A 230 8.54 -7.01 16.74
N ASP A 231 7.40 -6.53 16.30
CA ASP A 231 7.15 -6.29 14.88
C ASP A 231 7.75 -4.94 14.52
N ALA A 232 8.68 -4.93 13.60
CA ALA A 232 9.43 -3.73 13.22
C ALA A 232 9.59 -3.62 11.71
N ILE A 233 9.58 -2.38 11.20
CA ILE A 233 9.88 -2.06 9.82
C ILE A 233 11.32 -1.54 9.74
N LEU A 234 12.17 -2.28 9.03
CA LEU A 234 13.52 -1.87 8.72
C LEU A 234 13.50 -1.03 7.43
N VAL A 235 13.68 0.27 7.56
CA VAL A 235 13.69 1.22 6.44
C VAL A 235 15.07 1.30 5.81
N ASN A 236 16.11 1.39 6.64
CA ASN A 236 17.51 1.49 6.20
C ASN A 236 18.44 0.71 7.13
N GLY A 237 19.63 0.40 6.65
CA GLY A 237 20.66 -0.30 7.40
C GLY A 237 20.47 -1.81 7.43
N LYS A 238 21.10 -2.45 8.41
CA LYS A 238 21.05 -3.90 8.60
C LYS A 238 21.01 -4.28 10.08
N LEU A 239 20.31 -5.35 10.37
CA LEU A 239 20.23 -5.98 11.70
C LEU A 239 20.85 -7.39 11.61
N ARG A 240 21.57 -7.78 12.64
CA ARG A 240 22.13 -9.13 12.77
C ARG A 240 21.64 -9.79 14.04
N ARG A 241 21.51 -11.10 14.00
CA ARG A 241 21.32 -11.88 15.22
C ARG A 241 22.50 -11.68 16.15
N GLY A 242 22.22 -11.35 17.41
CA GLY A 242 23.23 -11.05 18.42
C GLY A 242 23.57 -9.57 18.60
N ASP A 243 23.10 -8.69 17.69
CA ASP A 243 23.27 -7.24 17.87
C ASP A 243 22.55 -6.77 19.12
N THR A 244 23.18 -5.85 19.86
CA THR A 244 22.55 -5.15 20.97
C THR A 244 21.80 -3.95 20.44
N ILE A 245 20.52 -3.86 20.78
CA ILE A 245 19.63 -2.76 20.38
C ILE A 245 19.12 -2.02 21.60
N ALA A 246 18.88 -0.71 21.42
CA ALA A 246 18.21 0.13 22.39
C ALA A 246 16.77 0.42 21.89
N LEU A 247 15.78 0.18 22.71
CA LEU A 247 14.37 0.40 22.43
C LEU A 247 13.80 1.44 23.38
N CYS A 248 12.87 2.25 22.93
CA CYS A 248 12.12 3.16 23.81
C CYS A 248 11.09 2.36 24.61
N GLY A 249 11.27 2.28 25.91
CA GLY A 249 10.29 1.74 26.87
C GLY A 249 9.52 2.85 27.57
N LEU A 250 8.44 2.50 28.28
CA LEU A 250 7.63 3.45 29.06
C LEU A 250 8.43 4.05 30.22
N ASP A 251 9.27 3.25 30.87
CA ASP A 251 10.07 3.62 32.04
C ASP A 251 11.52 3.99 31.67
N GLY A 252 11.83 4.17 30.37
CA GLY A 252 13.16 4.49 29.89
C GLY A 252 13.67 3.53 28.79
N PRO A 253 14.93 3.70 28.36
CA PRO A 253 15.49 2.88 27.29
C PRO A 253 15.72 1.44 27.76
N ILE A 254 15.30 0.49 26.93
CA ILE A 254 15.50 -0.94 27.13
C ILE A 254 16.64 -1.40 26.24
N PHE A 255 17.69 -1.97 26.81
CA PHE A 255 18.81 -2.57 26.07
C PHE A 255 18.64 -4.09 26.04
N THR A 256 18.63 -4.67 24.84
CA THR A 256 18.47 -6.11 24.66
C THR A 256 19.23 -6.61 23.45
N GLN A 257 19.47 -7.92 23.38
CA GLN A 257 20.08 -8.56 22.23
C GLN A 257 19.04 -9.20 21.34
N ILE A 258 19.24 -9.09 20.04
CA ILE A 258 18.42 -9.76 19.03
C ILE A 258 18.67 -11.26 19.09
N ARG A 259 17.67 -12.03 19.53
CA ARG A 259 17.73 -13.50 19.61
C ARG A 259 17.50 -14.16 18.27
N ALA A 260 16.53 -13.65 17.50
CA ALA A 260 16.18 -14.13 16.19
C ALA A 260 15.67 -12.96 15.32
N LEU A 261 15.88 -13.07 14.02
CA LEU A 261 15.29 -12.21 13.00
C LEU A 261 14.36 -13.08 12.17
N LEU A 262 13.10 -12.66 12.11
CA LEU A 262 12.01 -13.42 11.51
C LEU A 262 11.34 -12.54 10.45
N THR A 263 11.05 -13.10 9.28
CA THR A 263 10.19 -12.46 8.30
C THR A 263 9.04 -13.38 7.93
N PRO A 264 7.84 -12.85 7.67
CA PRO A 264 6.79 -13.63 7.04
C PRO A 264 7.22 -14.02 5.61
N GLU A 265 6.62 -15.06 5.07
CA GLU A 265 6.79 -15.38 3.65
C GLU A 265 6.28 -14.21 2.77
N PRO A 266 6.90 -13.96 1.59
CA PRO A 266 6.40 -12.98 0.64
C PRO A 266 4.91 -13.18 0.31
N MET A 267 4.20 -12.09 0.10
CA MET A 267 2.75 -12.08 -0.15
C MET A 267 1.87 -12.54 1.03
N LYS A 268 2.46 -12.93 2.16
CA LYS A 268 1.74 -13.31 3.38
C LYS A 268 1.62 -12.11 4.32
N GLU A 269 0.49 -12.05 5.00
CA GLU A 269 0.23 -11.03 6.01
C GLU A 269 0.94 -11.38 7.33
N MET A 270 1.59 -10.41 7.94
CA MET A 270 2.34 -10.58 9.19
C MET A 270 1.47 -11.00 10.38
N ARG A 271 0.18 -10.63 10.38
CA ARG A 271 -0.77 -10.95 11.46
C ARG A 271 -1.29 -12.39 11.45
N VAL A 272 -1.21 -13.07 10.33
CA VAL A 272 -1.70 -14.45 10.19
C VAL A 272 -0.64 -15.41 10.70
N LYS A 273 -1.03 -16.46 11.43
CA LYS A 273 -0.13 -17.54 11.86
C LYS A 273 0.43 -18.27 10.63
N ASN A 274 1.59 -17.86 10.19
CA ASN A 274 2.33 -18.46 9.08
C ASN A 274 3.71 -18.90 9.57
N PRO A 275 4.35 -19.86 8.91
CA PRO A 275 5.76 -20.16 9.19
C PRO A 275 6.60 -18.90 8.92
N TYR A 276 7.48 -18.58 9.85
CA TYR A 276 8.43 -17.50 9.70
C TYR A 276 9.74 -18.03 9.14
N THR A 277 10.34 -17.26 8.22
CA THR A 277 11.70 -17.52 7.75
C THR A 277 12.71 -16.91 8.73
N HIS A 278 13.66 -17.72 9.19
CA HIS A 278 14.72 -17.29 10.09
C HIS A 278 15.93 -16.74 9.33
N HIS A 279 16.39 -15.58 9.73
CA HIS A 279 17.55 -14.92 9.13
C HIS A 279 18.69 -14.76 10.16
N LYS A 280 19.94 -14.89 9.69
CA LYS A 280 21.11 -14.50 10.48
C LYS A 280 21.38 -13.01 10.39
N VAL A 281 21.08 -12.43 9.23
CA VAL A 281 21.22 -11.01 8.92
C VAL A 281 20.02 -10.59 8.12
N GLN A 282 19.36 -9.50 8.53
CA GLN A 282 18.32 -8.85 7.75
C GLN A 282 18.85 -7.53 7.22
N LYS A 283 18.72 -7.33 5.92
CA LYS A 283 19.08 -6.10 5.20
C LYS A 283 17.86 -5.58 4.46
N VAL A 284 17.85 -4.29 4.17
CA VAL A 284 16.90 -3.74 3.18
C VAL A 284 17.29 -4.28 1.80
N PHE A 285 16.34 -4.76 1.04
CA PHE A 285 16.53 -5.52 -0.21
C PHE A 285 17.26 -4.78 -1.36
N PHE A 286 17.81 -3.60 -1.13
CA PHE A 286 18.45 -2.79 -2.17
C PHE A 286 19.84 -3.26 -2.61
N GLU A 287 20.55 -4.09 -1.82
CA GLU A 287 21.93 -4.51 -2.13
C GLU A 287 22.04 -5.49 -3.32
N GLU A 288 20.98 -6.25 -3.64
CA GLU A 288 21.03 -7.21 -4.77
C GLU A 288 21.03 -6.54 -6.15
N LEU A 289 20.54 -5.30 -6.26
CA LEU A 289 20.50 -4.55 -7.52
C LEU A 289 21.85 -3.93 -7.91
N ILE A 290 22.73 -3.67 -6.95
CA ILE A 290 24.05 -3.08 -7.20
C ILE A 290 25.03 -4.16 -7.63
N ASN A 291 24.93 -5.38 -7.11
CA ASN A 291 25.82 -6.49 -7.44
C ASN A 291 25.50 -7.21 -8.76
N SER A 292 24.38 -6.95 -9.39
CA SER A 292 24.04 -7.48 -10.71
C SER A 292 24.56 -6.64 -11.89
N ARG A 293 25.30 -5.57 -11.62
CA ARG A 293 25.90 -4.65 -12.63
C ARG A 293 27.43 -4.67 -12.67
N SER A 294 28.08 -5.62 -11.98
CA SER A 294 29.52 -5.87 -12.13
C SER A 294 29.80 -7.11 -12.96
#